data_9253b2b7efacf21f822b6abe977c388b
#
_entry.id   9253b2b7efacf21f822b6abe977c388b
#
_cell.length_a   1.000
_cell.length_b   1.000
_cell.length_c   1.000
_cell.angle_alpha   90.00
_cell.angle_beta   90.00
_cell.angle_gamma   90.00
#
_symmetry.space_group_name_H-M   'P 1'
#
loop_
_entity.id
_entity.type
_entity.pdbx_description
1 polymer ?
#
loop_
_entity_poly.entity_id
_entity_poly.type
_entity_poly.pdbx_seq_one_letter_code
_entity_poly.pdbx_strand_id
1 'polypeptide(L)'
;MSTRFAGRTAIVTGASRGIGLAVAERLVADGAKVVVTARKPEALADAVQRLGGPEHAIGVAGHAADADHQAEVIKRAIDTFGGADLLVNNTGINPVYGPLVELDLDAARKIVEVNCLAALSWVQQAHRGWMAENGGAVVNVSSVAGLRPAPGIGFYGASKAMLTHLTQELAVELGPDIRVNAVAPALVKTKFATTLYEGREDEVASAYPLKRLGVPSDIGSVVSFLLSADSAWMTGQLLVIDGGVTLTGGA
;
A
#
# COMPACT_ATOMS: atom_id res chain seq x y z
N MET A 1 -1.81 1.79 25.06
CA MET A 1 -1.92 1.41 23.63
C MET A 1 -3.25 1.94 23.11
N SER A 2 -3.29 2.44 21.90
CA SER A 2 -4.55 2.82 21.25
C SER A 2 -5.44 1.58 21.07
N THR A 3 -6.76 1.75 21.20
CA THR A 3 -7.74 0.66 21.00
C THR A 3 -8.48 0.80 19.66
N ARG A 4 -7.98 1.67 18.77
CA ARG A 4 -8.64 2.01 17.49
C ARG A 4 -8.99 0.78 16.66
N PHE A 5 -8.12 -0.24 16.66
CA PHE A 5 -8.29 -1.49 15.92
C PHE A 5 -8.35 -2.72 16.84
N ALA A 6 -8.75 -2.57 18.10
CA ALA A 6 -8.89 -3.72 18.98
C ALA A 6 -9.83 -4.77 18.37
N GLY A 7 -9.37 -6.03 18.30
CA GLY A 7 -10.11 -7.14 17.69
C GLY A 7 -10.16 -7.15 16.17
N ARG A 8 -9.44 -6.26 15.49
CA ARG A 8 -9.33 -6.23 14.02
C ARG A 8 -8.02 -6.82 13.54
N THR A 9 -8.07 -7.50 12.41
CA THR A 9 -6.89 -8.07 11.73
C THR A 9 -6.66 -7.37 10.40
N ALA A 10 -5.42 -6.92 10.19
CA ALA A 10 -4.97 -6.26 8.98
C ALA A 10 -4.02 -7.14 8.17
N ILE A 11 -4.15 -7.11 6.85
CA ILE A 11 -3.20 -7.69 5.91
C ILE A 11 -2.48 -6.56 5.19
N VAL A 12 -1.13 -6.57 5.20
CA VAL A 12 -0.32 -5.55 4.53
C VAL A 12 0.64 -6.21 3.54
N THR A 13 0.47 -5.90 2.24
CA THR A 13 1.32 -6.46 1.20
C THR A 13 2.61 -5.66 1.02
N GLY A 14 3.72 -6.34 0.67
CA GLY A 14 5.03 -5.68 0.51
C GLY A 14 5.58 -5.08 1.81
N ALA A 15 5.27 -5.67 2.96
CA ALA A 15 5.46 -5.06 4.27
C ALA A 15 6.75 -5.48 5.01
N SER A 16 7.73 -6.09 4.33
CA SER A 16 9.02 -6.40 4.96
C SER A 16 9.90 -5.15 5.19
N ARG A 17 9.53 -3.99 4.63
CA ARG A 17 10.28 -2.72 4.76
C ARG A 17 9.47 -1.52 4.24
N GLY A 18 10.05 -0.31 4.39
CA GLY A 18 9.54 0.91 3.77
C GLY A 18 8.12 1.28 4.22
N ILE A 19 7.29 1.74 3.29
CA ILE A 19 5.92 2.18 3.56
C ILE A 19 5.10 1.05 4.17
N GLY A 20 5.12 -0.15 3.59
CA GLY A 20 4.33 -1.27 4.09
C GLY A 20 4.67 -1.65 5.53
N LEU A 21 5.96 -1.67 5.90
CA LEU A 21 6.37 -1.93 7.29
C LEU A 21 5.90 -0.82 8.22
N ALA A 22 6.06 0.46 7.84
CA ALA A 22 5.61 1.57 8.68
C ALA A 22 4.08 1.60 8.85
N VAL A 23 3.32 1.18 7.83
CA VAL A 23 1.87 0.95 7.95
C VAL A 23 1.59 -0.15 8.98
N ALA A 24 2.29 -1.29 8.87
CA ALA A 24 2.11 -2.39 9.82
C ALA A 24 2.48 -1.98 11.25
N GLU A 25 3.60 -1.26 11.45
CA GLU A 25 4.01 -0.71 12.76
C GLU A 25 2.93 0.21 13.35
N ARG A 26 2.35 1.07 12.51
CA ARG A 26 1.28 1.97 12.97
C ARG A 26 0.01 1.21 13.33
N LEU A 27 -0.40 0.22 12.54
CA LEU A 27 -1.59 -0.58 12.81
C LEU A 27 -1.46 -1.39 14.10
N VAL A 28 -0.29 -2.01 14.35
CA VAL A 28 0.00 -2.69 15.63
C VAL A 28 -0.05 -1.71 16.81
N ALA A 29 0.55 -0.51 16.68
CA ALA A 29 0.50 0.52 17.71
C ALA A 29 -0.93 1.00 18.00
N ASP A 30 -1.79 0.98 16.98
CA ASP A 30 -3.21 1.32 17.08
C ASP A 30 -4.10 0.12 17.47
N GLY A 31 -3.52 -1.05 17.81
CA GLY A 31 -4.18 -2.20 18.42
C GLY A 31 -4.62 -3.31 17.47
N ALA A 32 -4.27 -3.25 16.18
CA ALA A 32 -4.56 -4.34 15.23
C ALA A 32 -3.62 -5.54 15.42
N LYS A 33 -4.08 -6.73 15.04
CA LYS A 33 -3.24 -7.86 14.67
C LYS A 33 -2.88 -7.72 13.17
N VAL A 34 -1.65 -8.08 12.78
CA VAL A 34 -1.20 -7.81 11.41
C VAL A 34 -0.59 -9.05 10.74
N VAL A 35 -1.03 -9.35 9.54
CA VAL A 35 -0.35 -10.30 8.65
C VAL A 35 0.45 -9.51 7.61
N VAL A 36 1.77 -9.67 7.64
CA VAL A 36 2.68 -9.05 6.66
C VAL A 36 3.09 -10.06 5.61
N THR A 37 3.06 -9.65 4.34
CA THR A 37 3.52 -10.51 3.24
C THR A 37 4.57 -9.83 2.37
N ALA A 38 5.57 -10.61 1.94
CA ALA A 38 6.62 -10.25 1.00
C ALA A 38 7.31 -11.51 0.49
N ARG A 39 8.21 -11.37 -0.50
CA ARG A 39 8.86 -12.52 -1.16
C ARG A 39 9.93 -13.22 -0.33
N LYS A 40 10.62 -12.53 0.59
CA LYS A 40 11.79 -13.03 1.32
C LYS A 40 11.41 -13.41 2.76
N PRO A 41 11.48 -14.70 3.14
CA PRO A 41 11.11 -15.14 4.48
C PRO A 41 11.93 -14.47 5.59
N GLU A 42 13.25 -14.30 5.39
CA GLU A 42 14.15 -13.72 6.40
C GLU A 42 13.74 -12.26 6.72
N ALA A 43 13.48 -11.47 5.67
CA ALA A 43 13.06 -10.08 5.84
C ALA A 43 11.66 -9.95 6.48
N LEU A 44 10.81 -10.97 6.35
CA LEU A 44 9.52 -11.03 7.05
C LEU A 44 9.71 -11.40 8.52
N ALA A 45 10.63 -12.33 8.83
CA ALA A 45 10.94 -12.66 10.21
C ALA A 45 11.44 -11.42 10.98
N ASP A 46 12.35 -10.64 10.39
CA ASP A 46 12.82 -9.38 10.95
C ASP A 46 11.66 -8.38 11.16
N ALA A 47 10.77 -8.26 10.16
CA ALA A 47 9.61 -7.38 10.27
C ALA A 47 8.68 -7.81 11.41
N VAL A 48 8.39 -9.10 11.55
CA VAL A 48 7.55 -9.64 12.64
C VAL A 48 8.16 -9.33 14.01
N GLN A 49 9.49 -9.48 14.17
CA GLN A 49 10.16 -9.11 15.43
C GLN A 49 10.00 -7.61 15.74
N ARG A 50 10.16 -6.75 14.74
CA ARG A 50 9.96 -5.30 14.90
C ARG A 50 8.51 -4.92 15.25
N LEU A 51 7.54 -5.73 14.80
CA LEU A 51 6.12 -5.57 15.11
C LEU A 51 5.71 -6.11 16.49
N GLY A 52 6.67 -6.60 17.29
CA GLY A 52 6.42 -7.11 18.62
C GLY A 52 6.23 -8.63 18.71
N GLY A 53 6.59 -9.36 17.65
CA GLY A 53 6.56 -10.81 17.62
C GLY A 53 5.21 -11.42 17.25
N PRO A 54 5.08 -12.76 17.36
CA PRO A 54 3.96 -13.52 16.82
C PRO A 54 2.61 -13.25 17.50
N GLU A 55 2.62 -12.66 18.68
CA GLU A 55 1.39 -12.22 19.35
C GLU A 55 0.73 -11.02 18.65
N HIS A 56 1.50 -10.22 17.91
CA HIS A 56 1.03 -9.01 17.23
C HIS A 56 1.02 -9.16 15.72
N ALA A 57 1.96 -9.90 15.16
CA ALA A 57 2.08 -10.04 13.71
C ALA A 57 2.63 -11.40 13.30
N ILE A 58 2.20 -11.89 12.13
CA ILE A 58 2.78 -13.05 11.46
C ILE A 58 3.24 -12.67 10.05
N GLY A 59 4.27 -13.38 9.55
CA GLY A 59 4.78 -13.23 8.19
C GLY A 59 4.39 -14.41 7.31
N VAL A 60 3.89 -14.15 6.11
CA VAL A 60 3.62 -15.19 5.09
C VAL A 60 4.38 -14.83 3.83
N ALA A 61 5.36 -15.67 3.46
CA ALA A 61 6.22 -15.41 2.32
C ALA A 61 5.59 -15.88 1.01
N GLY A 62 5.60 -15.03 -0.03
CA GLY A 62 5.10 -15.38 -1.34
C GLY A 62 5.10 -14.21 -2.33
N HIS A 63 4.70 -14.48 -3.56
CA HIS A 63 4.59 -13.47 -4.60
C HIS A 63 3.22 -12.80 -4.56
N ALA A 64 3.19 -11.46 -4.57
CA ALA A 64 1.93 -10.72 -4.41
C ALA A 64 0.88 -10.97 -5.51
N ALA A 65 1.28 -11.39 -6.71
CA ALA A 65 0.39 -11.73 -7.81
C ALA A 65 0.04 -13.23 -7.91
N ASP A 66 0.45 -14.04 -6.92
CA ASP A 66 0.10 -15.45 -6.84
C ASP A 66 -1.21 -15.62 -6.08
N ALA A 67 -2.23 -16.13 -6.76
CA ALA A 67 -3.57 -16.29 -6.20
C ALA A 67 -3.63 -17.33 -5.05
N ASP A 68 -2.83 -18.40 -5.12
CA ASP A 68 -2.78 -19.40 -4.07
C ASP A 68 -2.13 -18.82 -2.81
N HIS A 69 -1.05 -18.05 -2.97
CA HIS A 69 -0.46 -17.30 -1.87
C HIS A 69 -1.43 -16.30 -1.24
N GLN A 70 -2.19 -15.58 -2.05
CA GLN A 70 -3.21 -14.64 -1.54
C GLN A 70 -4.26 -15.36 -0.69
N ALA A 71 -4.79 -16.46 -1.20
CA ALA A 71 -5.76 -17.28 -0.49
C ALA A 71 -5.20 -17.85 0.83
N GLU A 72 -3.95 -18.32 0.82
CA GLU A 72 -3.24 -18.77 2.03
C GLU A 72 -3.13 -17.65 3.06
N VAL A 73 -2.73 -16.44 2.65
CA VAL A 73 -2.60 -15.30 3.57
C VAL A 73 -3.93 -14.95 4.24
N ILE A 74 -5.03 -14.90 3.48
CA ILE A 74 -6.38 -14.66 4.04
C ILE A 74 -6.73 -15.76 5.05
N LYS A 75 -6.53 -17.03 4.68
CA LYS A 75 -6.79 -18.15 5.58
C LYS A 75 -5.95 -18.06 6.86
N ARG A 76 -4.65 -17.76 6.73
CA ARG A 76 -3.74 -17.61 7.88
C ARG A 76 -4.14 -16.45 8.80
N ALA A 77 -4.65 -15.35 8.25
CA ALA A 77 -5.17 -14.23 9.03
C ALA A 77 -6.37 -14.66 9.89
N ILE A 78 -7.31 -15.37 9.30
CA ILE A 78 -8.51 -15.88 9.97
C ILE A 78 -8.14 -16.92 11.03
N ASP A 79 -7.34 -17.93 10.66
CA ASP A 79 -6.95 -19.03 11.56
C ASP A 79 -6.17 -18.56 12.78
N THR A 80 -5.31 -17.52 12.61
CA THR A 80 -4.40 -17.06 13.66
C THR A 80 -5.01 -15.94 14.53
N PHE A 81 -5.71 -14.99 13.89
CA PHE A 81 -6.18 -13.78 14.56
C PHE A 81 -7.70 -13.58 14.52
N GLY A 82 -8.43 -14.49 13.89
CA GLY A 82 -9.89 -14.50 13.88
C GLY A 82 -10.54 -13.57 12.85
N GLY A 83 -9.78 -13.02 11.87
CA GLY A 83 -10.37 -12.14 10.86
C GLY A 83 -9.41 -11.68 9.77
N ALA A 84 -9.96 -10.97 8.77
CA ALA A 84 -9.24 -10.29 7.69
C ALA A 84 -9.97 -8.98 7.34
N ASP A 85 -10.10 -8.11 8.32
CA ASP A 85 -10.97 -6.92 8.29
C ASP A 85 -10.39 -5.77 7.47
N LEU A 86 -9.07 -5.66 7.42
CA LEU A 86 -8.36 -4.52 6.85
C LEU A 86 -7.32 -5.03 5.83
N LEU A 87 -7.33 -4.44 4.64
CA LEU A 87 -6.38 -4.78 3.59
C LEU A 87 -5.60 -3.55 3.12
N VAL A 88 -4.27 -3.66 3.06
CA VAL A 88 -3.40 -2.63 2.47
C VAL A 88 -2.64 -3.21 1.29
N ASN A 89 -3.04 -2.83 0.09
CA ASN A 89 -2.33 -3.12 -1.15
C ASN A 89 -1.18 -2.13 -1.34
N ASN A 90 -0.02 -2.47 -0.77
CA ASN A 90 1.18 -1.62 -0.84
C ASN A 90 2.23 -2.15 -1.82
N THR A 91 2.17 -3.43 -2.22
CA THR A 91 3.12 -3.98 -3.18
C THR A 91 3.06 -3.23 -4.51
N GLY A 92 4.22 -2.84 -5.03
CA GLY A 92 4.37 -2.24 -6.34
C GLY A 92 5.78 -2.38 -6.87
N ILE A 93 5.91 -2.38 -8.19
CA ILE A 93 7.20 -2.45 -8.89
C ILE A 93 7.30 -1.34 -9.95
N ASN A 94 8.54 -0.95 -10.22
CA ASN A 94 8.92 -0.18 -11.39
C ASN A 94 10.29 -0.69 -11.89
N PRO A 95 10.35 -1.73 -12.72
CA PRO A 95 11.60 -2.36 -13.16
C PRO A 95 12.31 -1.61 -14.27
N VAL A 96 11.66 -0.60 -14.89
CA VAL A 96 12.17 0.12 -16.06
C VAL A 96 12.16 1.62 -15.86
N TYR A 97 13.13 2.29 -16.46
CA TYR A 97 13.25 3.74 -16.46
C TYR A 97 13.62 4.21 -17.88
N GLY A 98 12.87 5.13 -18.45
CA GLY A 98 13.11 5.65 -19.79
C GLY A 98 11.85 6.23 -20.46
N PRO A 99 11.96 6.68 -21.72
CA PRO A 99 10.83 7.21 -22.48
C PRO A 99 9.84 6.09 -22.85
N LEU A 100 8.54 6.41 -22.87
CA LEU A 100 7.48 5.43 -23.17
C LEU A 100 7.58 4.82 -24.57
N VAL A 101 8.13 5.57 -25.52
CA VAL A 101 8.30 5.09 -26.93
C VAL A 101 9.31 3.95 -27.05
N GLU A 102 10.16 3.76 -26.05
CA GLU A 102 11.18 2.70 -25.98
C GLU A 102 10.84 1.63 -24.93
N LEU A 103 9.65 1.70 -24.34
CA LEU A 103 9.24 0.80 -23.26
C LEU A 103 9.15 -0.65 -23.76
N ASP A 104 9.83 -1.55 -23.05
CA ASP A 104 9.63 -2.99 -23.21
C ASP A 104 8.21 -3.38 -22.74
N LEU A 105 7.43 -3.95 -23.67
CA LEU A 105 6.05 -4.33 -23.39
C LEU A 105 5.92 -5.51 -22.43
N ASP A 106 6.92 -6.37 -22.28
CA ASP A 106 6.89 -7.43 -21.27
C ASP A 106 7.10 -6.86 -19.87
N ALA A 107 7.98 -5.88 -19.72
CA ALA A 107 8.09 -5.11 -18.48
C ALA A 107 6.79 -4.35 -18.16
N ALA A 108 6.12 -3.78 -19.18
CA ALA A 108 4.82 -3.12 -19.02
C ALA A 108 3.75 -4.10 -18.51
N ARG A 109 3.63 -5.29 -19.11
CA ARG A 109 2.71 -6.35 -18.66
C ARG A 109 2.96 -6.72 -17.19
N LYS A 110 4.24 -6.86 -16.81
CA LYS A 110 4.61 -7.17 -15.42
C LYS A 110 4.25 -6.05 -14.44
N ILE A 111 4.37 -4.78 -14.85
CA ILE A 111 3.91 -3.65 -14.04
C ILE A 111 2.40 -3.73 -13.81
N VAL A 112 1.60 -3.95 -14.86
CA VAL A 112 0.14 -4.08 -14.73
C VAL A 112 -0.23 -5.27 -13.86
N GLU A 113 0.39 -6.43 -14.07
CA GLU A 113 0.15 -7.64 -13.28
C GLU A 113 0.34 -7.37 -11.78
N VAL A 114 1.47 -6.76 -11.39
CA VAL A 114 1.81 -6.59 -9.98
C VAL A 114 1.13 -5.37 -9.35
N ASN A 115 1.06 -4.23 -10.07
CA ASN A 115 0.58 -2.99 -9.48
C ASN A 115 -0.95 -2.86 -9.52
N CYS A 116 -1.62 -3.55 -10.45
CA CYS A 116 -3.05 -3.40 -10.68
C CYS A 116 -3.80 -4.72 -10.47
N LEU A 117 -3.51 -5.76 -11.27
CA LEU A 117 -4.26 -7.01 -11.21
C LEU A 117 -4.07 -7.75 -9.90
N ALA A 118 -2.85 -7.75 -9.33
CA ALA A 118 -2.62 -8.32 -8.01
C ALA A 118 -3.41 -7.58 -6.92
N ALA A 119 -3.44 -6.24 -6.95
CA ALA A 119 -4.22 -5.46 -5.98
C ALA A 119 -5.72 -5.77 -6.06
N LEU A 120 -6.28 -5.86 -7.28
CA LEU A 120 -7.66 -6.29 -7.48
C LEU A 120 -7.89 -7.72 -6.96
N SER A 121 -7.00 -8.65 -7.29
CA SER A 121 -7.09 -10.04 -6.82
C SER A 121 -7.04 -10.15 -5.29
N TRP A 122 -6.20 -9.35 -4.60
CA TRP A 122 -6.18 -9.27 -3.14
C TRP A 122 -7.54 -8.83 -2.57
N VAL A 123 -8.18 -7.82 -3.17
CA VAL A 123 -9.54 -7.40 -2.76
C VAL A 123 -10.55 -8.53 -2.96
N GLN A 124 -10.50 -9.22 -4.11
CA GLN A 124 -11.39 -10.35 -4.40
C GLN A 124 -11.20 -11.51 -3.40
N GLN A 125 -9.96 -11.84 -3.02
CA GLN A 125 -9.68 -12.88 -2.03
C GLN A 125 -10.15 -12.47 -0.63
N ALA A 126 -9.89 -11.24 -0.20
CA ALA A 126 -10.36 -10.73 1.08
C ALA A 126 -11.90 -10.66 1.15
N HIS A 127 -12.53 -10.21 0.05
CA HIS A 127 -13.99 -10.19 -0.07
C HIS A 127 -14.57 -11.59 0.08
N ARG A 128 -14.12 -12.57 -0.74
CA ARG A 128 -14.64 -13.94 -0.71
C ARG A 128 -14.38 -14.67 0.61
N GLY A 129 -13.21 -14.43 1.21
CA GLY A 129 -12.78 -15.16 2.41
C GLY A 129 -13.31 -14.58 3.72
N TRP A 130 -13.67 -13.31 3.75
CA TRP A 130 -14.04 -12.65 5.00
C TRP A 130 -14.97 -11.44 4.86
N MET A 131 -14.60 -10.45 4.01
CA MET A 131 -15.23 -9.13 4.08
C MET A 131 -16.67 -9.12 3.57
N ALA A 132 -17.08 -10.06 2.70
CA ALA A 132 -18.45 -10.15 2.22
C ALA A 132 -19.48 -10.32 3.36
N GLU A 133 -19.09 -11.00 4.43
CA GLU A 133 -19.97 -11.27 5.57
C GLU A 133 -19.69 -10.36 6.78
N ASN A 134 -18.47 -9.82 6.88
CA ASN A 134 -18.00 -9.12 8.08
C ASN A 134 -17.73 -7.63 7.86
N GLY A 135 -17.84 -7.17 6.61
CA GLY A 135 -17.43 -5.82 6.23
C GLY A 135 -15.92 -5.62 6.31
N GLY A 136 -15.45 -4.39 6.07
CA GLY A 136 -14.04 -4.09 6.15
C GLY A 136 -13.61 -2.76 5.57
N ALA A 137 -12.30 -2.57 5.45
CA ALA A 137 -11.72 -1.41 4.78
C ALA A 137 -10.45 -1.77 4.00
N VAL A 138 -10.33 -1.20 2.82
CA VAL A 138 -9.19 -1.39 1.91
C VAL A 138 -8.50 -0.06 1.65
N VAL A 139 -7.16 -0.06 1.68
CA VAL A 139 -6.36 1.08 1.20
C VAL A 139 -5.36 0.61 0.16
N ASN A 140 -5.40 1.24 -1.01
CA ASN A 140 -4.46 1.04 -2.11
C ASN A 140 -3.37 2.12 -2.07
N VAL A 141 -2.09 1.71 -2.10
CA VAL A 141 -0.97 2.65 -2.19
C VAL A 141 -0.70 2.97 -3.66
N SER A 142 -1.23 4.11 -4.12
CA SER A 142 -1.01 4.68 -5.44
C SER A 142 0.28 5.52 -5.47
N SER A 143 0.32 6.62 -6.20
CA SER A 143 1.45 7.57 -6.28
C SER A 143 0.99 8.88 -6.92
N VAL A 144 1.65 9.99 -6.61
CA VAL A 144 1.49 11.24 -7.37
C VAL A 144 1.85 11.10 -8.85
N ALA A 145 2.68 10.10 -9.21
CA ALA A 145 2.97 9.76 -10.60
C ALA A 145 1.73 9.28 -11.38
N GLY A 146 0.67 8.86 -10.69
CA GLY A 146 -0.63 8.53 -11.30
C GLY A 146 -1.53 9.76 -11.53
N LEU A 147 -1.17 10.93 -11.00
CA LEU A 147 -1.95 12.16 -11.12
C LEU A 147 -1.39 13.13 -12.17
N ARG A 148 -0.09 13.05 -12.43
CA ARG A 148 0.61 13.94 -13.37
C ARG A 148 1.71 13.18 -14.11
N PRO A 149 2.17 13.68 -15.26
CA PRO A 149 3.30 13.10 -15.96
C PRO A 149 4.53 12.99 -15.07
N ALA A 150 5.20 11.83 -15.14
CA ALA A 150 6.43 11.55 -14.39
C ALA A 150 7.48 11.02 -15.38
N PRO A 151 8.34 11.91 -15.92
CA PRO A 151 9.36 11.54 -16.91
C PRO A 151 10.24 10.38 -16.42
N GLY A 152 10.50 9.43 -17.31
CA GLY A 152 11.29 8.22 -17.01
C GLY A 152 10.53 7.09 -16.31
N ILE A 153 9.40 7.36 -15.68
CA ILE A 153 8.55 6.35 -15.00
C ILE A 153 7.09 6.42 -15.48
N GLY A 154 6.86 6.87 -16.70
CA GLY A 154 5.53 7.14 -17.23
C GLY A 154 4.57 5.95 -17.16
N PHE A 155 5.02 4.73 -17.47
CA PHE A 155 4.16 3.56 -17.42
C PHE A 155 3.84 3.10 -15.97
N TYR A 156 4.78 3.28 -15.05
CA TYR A 156 4.48 3.14 -13.61
C TYR A 156 3.38 4.13 -13.21
N GLY A 157 3.50 5.40 -13.61
CA GLY A 157 2.45 6.40 -13.39
C GLY A 157 1.10 5.98 -13.94
N ALA A 158 1.04 5.48 -15.18
CA ALA A 158 -0.18 4.96 -15.80
C ALA A 158 -0.78 3.79 -14.97
N SER A 159 0.06 2.87 -14.46
CA SER A 159 -0.42 1.79 -13.59
C SER A 159 -1.01 2.30 -12.27
N LYS A 160 -0.45 3.39 -11.71
CA LYS A 160 -0.97 3.99 -10.48
C LYS A 160 -2.26 4.78 -10.72
N ALA A 161 -2.43 5.40 -11.89
CA ALA A 161 -3.70 5.97 -12.33
C ALA A 161 -4.79 4.88 -12.47
N MET A 162 -4.46 3.75 -13.10
CA MET A 162 -5.36 2.58 -13.18
C MET A 162 -5.76 2.08 -11.79
N LEU A 163 -4.81 1.93 -10.85
CA LEU A 163 -5.10 1.51 -9.48
C LEU A 163 -6.02 2.50 -8.76
N THR A 164 -5.85 3.80 -9.01
CA THR A 164 -6.72 4.84 -8.45
C THR A 164 -8.15 4.70 -8.99
N HIS A 165 -8.31 4.46 -10.28
CA HIS A 165 -9.65 4.25 -10.85
C HIS A 165 -10.30 2.96 -10.35
N LEU A 166 -9.55 1.85 -10.29
CA LEU A 166 -10.04 0.60 -9.66
C LEU A 166 -10.49 0.81 -8.20
N THR A 167 -9.84 1.71 -7.46
CA THR A 167 -10.27 2.08 -6.10
C THR A 167 -11.67 2.70 -6.10
N GLN A 168 -11.98 3.55 -7.07
CA GLN A 168 -13.29 4.21 -7.19
C GLN A 168 -14.38 3.20 -7.57
N GLU A 169 -14.12 2.34 -8.54
CA GLU A 169 -15.07 1.29 -8.95
C GLU A 169 -15.37 0.34 -7.79
N LEU A 170 -14.34 -0.18 -7.12
CA LEU A 170 -14.50 -1.06 -5.96
C LEU A 170 -15.24 -0.37 -4.80
N ALA A 171 -15.07 0.94 -4.61
CA ALA A 171 -15.77 1.68 -3.57
C ALA A 171 -17.29 1.74 -3.82
N VAL A 172 -17.70 1.82 -5.10
CA VAL A 172 -19.11 1.80 -5.49
C VAL A 172 -19.69 0.39 -5.39
N GLU A 173 -18.96 -0.62 -5.86
CA GLU A 173 -19.42 -2.00 -5.90
C GLU A 173 -19.53 -2.65 -4.51
N LEU A 174 -18.62 -2.28 -3.57
CA LEU A 174 -18.51 -2.94 -2.26
C LEU A 174 -19.17 -2.17 -1.11
N GLY A 175 -19.69 -0.97 -1.36
CA GLY A 175 -20.50 -0.26 -0.39
C GLY A 175 -21.87 -0.92 -0.17
N PRO A 176 -22.46 -0.76 1.02
CA PRO A 176 -22.03 0.07 2.15
C PRO A 176 -21.04 -0.62 3.12
N ASP A 177 -20.81 -1.91 2.99
CA ASP A 177 -20.16 -2.72 4.02
C ASP A 177 -18.63 -2.63 3.99
N ILE A 178 -18.04 -2.32 2.83
CA ILE A 178 -16.60 -2.23 2.65
C ILE A 178 -16.24 -0.87 2.04
N ARG A 179 -15.35 -0.14 2.72
CA ARG A 179 -14.80 1.11 2.21
C ARG A 179 -13.48 0.85 1.46
N VAL A 180 -13.31 1.46 0.31
CA VAL A 180 -12.08 1.35 -0.48
C VAL A 180 -11.54 2.73 -0.79
N ASN A 181 -10.34 3.04 -0.32
CA ASN A 181 -9.68 4.33 -0.56
C ASN A 181 -8.25 4.12 -1.06
N ALA A 182 -7.62 5.19 -1.50
CA ALA A 182 -6.22 5.18 -1.91
C ALA A 182 -5.43 6.33 -1.28
N VAL A 183 -4.12 6.15 -1.20
CA VAL A 183 -3.17 7.21 -0.90
C VAL A 183 -2.23 7.40 -2.08
N ALA A 184 -1.83 8.65 -2.36
CA ALA A 184 -0.88 9.01 -3.41
C ALA A 184 0.35 9.69 -2.79
N PRO A 185 1.35 8.90 -2.34
CA PRO A 185 2.60 9.45 -1.87
C PRO A 185 3.40 10.11 -3.01
N ALA A 186 4.12 11.19 -2.68
CA ALA A 186 5.24 11.66 -3.49
C ALA A 186 6.51 10.86 -3.10
N LEU A 187 7.69 11.48 -3.20
CA LEU A 187 8.94 10.81 -2.89
C LEU A 187 9.08 10.58 -1.39
N VAL A 188 9.09 9.30 -1.01
CA VAL A 188 9.27 8.83 0.38
C VAL A 188 10.61 8.12 0.50
N LYS A 189 11.36 8.43 1.55
CA LYS A 189 12.69 7.84 1.84
C LYS A 189 12.58 6.35 2.11
N THR A 190 12.75 5.56 1.04
CA THR A 190 12.68 4.09 1.06
C THR A 190 13.73 3.53 0.12
N LYS A 191 14.10 2.26 0.32
CA LYS A 191 15.00 1.56 -0.62
C LYS A 191 14.44 1.50 -2.06
N PHE A 192 13.14 1.58 -2.24
CA PHE A 192 12.49 1.62 -3.57
C PHE A 192 12.80 2.91 -4.32
N ALA A 193 12.92 4.02 -3.61
CA ALA A 193 13.06 5.36 -4.17
C ALA A 193 14.50 5.94 -4.05
N THR A 194 15.45 5.19 -3.48
CA THR A 194 16.80 5.67 -3.15
C THR A 194 17.48 6.36 -4.34
N THR A 195 17.42 5.76 -5.53
CA THR A 195 18.06 6.31 -6.74
C THR A 195 17.52 7.68 -7.17
N LEU A 196 16.35 8.08 -6.68
CA LEU A 196 15.72 9.36 -7.04
C LEU A 196 16.23 10.54 -6.19
N TYR A 197 16.86 10.29 -5.04
CA TYR A 197 17.30 11.35 -4.12
C TYR A 197 18.70 11.15 -3.54
N GLU A 198 19.30 9.96 -3.65
CA GLU A 198 20.62 9.67 -3.08
C GLU A 198 21.68 10.65 -3.63
N GLY A 199 22.44 11.26 -2.72
CA GLY A 199 23.48 12.26 -3.04
C GLY A 199 22.97 13.67 -3.37
N ARG A 200 21.64 13.90 -3.43
CA ARG A 200 21.03 15.20 -3.71
C ARG A 200 19.71 15.44 -2.95
N GLU A 201 19.63 14.90 -1.75
CA GLU A 201 18.40 14.96 -0.94
C GLU A 201 17.93 16.40 -0.70
N ASP A 202 18.84 17.31 -0.32
CA ASP A 202 18.51 18.72 -0.05
C ASP A 202 18.00 19.44 -1.31
N GLU A 203 18.61 19.17 -2.46
CA GLU A 203 18.16 19.70 -3.75
C GLU A 203 16.75 19.29 -4.05
N VAL A 204 16.47 17.98 -3.98
CA VAL A 204 15.13 17.42 -4.24
C VAL A 204 14.12 17.93 -3.22
N ALA A 205 14.48 17.98 -1.94
CA ALA A 205 13.64 18.48 -0.85
C ALA A 205 13.29 19.97 -1.02
N SER A 206 14.15 20.76 -1.64
CA SER A 206 13.93 22.19 -1.87
C SER A 206 12.70 22.49 -2.72
N ALA A 207 12.30 21.56 -3.61
CA ALA A 207 11.11 21.68 -4.44
C ALA A 207 9.81 21.49 -3.65
N TYR A 208 9.88 20.87 -2.46
CA TYR A 208 8.72 20.62 -1.62
C TYR A 208 8.39 21.83 -0.74
N PRO A 209 7.15 22.31 -0.66
CA PRO A 209 6.76 23.33 0.31
C PRO A 209 7.18 23.02 1.75
N LEU A 210 7.06 21.76 2.18
CA LEU A 210 7.49 21.33 3.52
C LEU A 210 8.99 21.15 3.68
N LYS A 211 9.81 21.42 2.62
CA LYS A 211 11.28 21.41 2.63
C LYS A 211 11.90 20.11 3.15
N ARG A 212 11.21 19.01 2.99
CA ARG A 212 11.71 17.67 3.29
C ARG A 212 11.07 16.63 2.37
N LEU A 213 11.73 15.51 2.20
CA LEU A 213 11.12 14.31 1.64
C LEU A 213 10.19 13.64 2.66
N GLY A 214 9.21 12.88 2.16
CA GLY A 214 8.38 12.06 3.01
C GLY A 214 9.18 10.95 3.70
N VAL A 215 8.72 10.53 4.86
CA VAL A 215 9.20 9.32 5.56
C VAL A 215 8.07 8.28 5.62
N PRO A 216 8.38 6.98 5.73
CA PRO A 216 7.35 5.93 5.73
C PRO A 216 6.22 6.13 6.74
N SER A 217 6.51 6.71 7.91
CA SER A 217 5.51 7.01 8.94
C SER A 217 4.51 8.11 8.54
N ASP A 218 4.87 9.03 7.64
CA ASP A 218 3.92 10.02 7.11
C ASP A 218 2.76 9.30 6.39
N ILE A 219 3.07 8.21 5.68
CA ILE A 219 2.07 7.41 4.96
C ILE A 219 1.32 6.49 5.92
N GLY A 220 2.04 5.84 6.86
CA GLY A 220 1.43 4.93 7.84
C GLY A 220 0.31 5.57 8.64
N SER A 221 0.48 6.82 9.03
CA SER A 221 -0.53 7.59 9.79
C SER A 221 -1.82 7.82 9.01
N VAL A 222 -1.72 8.18 7.73
CA VAL A 222 -2.89 8.42 6.86
C VAL A 222 -3.58 7.11 6.50
N VAL A 223 -2.82 6.04 6.24
CA VAL A 223 -3.39 4.72 5.97
C VAL A 223 -4.17 4.21 7.19
N SER A 224 -3.63 4.34 8.40
CA SER A 224 -4.35 4.00 9.64
C SER A 224 -5.65 4.80 9.78
N PHE A 225 -5.64 6.12 9.50
CA PHE A 225 -6.85 6.93 9.51
C PHE A 225 -7.89 6.42 8.50
N LEU A 226 -7.50 6.14 7.25
CA LEU A 226 -8.42 5.66 6.21
C LEU A 226 -9.02 4.27 6.51
N LEU A 227 -8.31 3.42 7.24
CA LEU A 227 -8.81 2.12 7.67
C LEU A 227 -9.74 2.21 8.89
N SER A 228 -9.69 3.28 9.66
CA SER A 228 -10.41 3.44 10.91
C SER A 228 -11.85 3.93 10.74
N ALA A 229 -12.61 3.90 11.85
CA ALA A 229 -13.95 4.49 11.92
C ALA A 229 -13.95 6.02 11.80
N ASP A 230 -12.80 6.69 12.04
CA ASP A 230 -12.68 8.14 11.89
C ASP A 230 -12.88 8.60 10.43
N SER A 231 -12.76 7.69 9.47
CA SER A 231 -13.03 7.91 8.05
C SER A 231 -14.29 7.20 7.55
N ALA A 232 -15.28 6.96 8.42
CA ALA A 232 -16.49 6.19 8.10
C ALA A 232 -17.30 6.76 6.91
N TRP A 233 -17.19 8.06 6.63
CA TRP A 233 -17.86 8.71 5.50
C TRP A 233 -16.95 8.93 4.29
N MET A 234 -15.84 8.16 4.20
CA MET A 234 -14.86 8.25 3.12
C MET A 234 -14.73 6.91 2.39
N THR A 235 -15.14 6.86 1.13
CA THR A 235 -14.90 5.76 0.21
C THR A 235 -14.63 6.31 -1.19
N GLY A 236 -13.86 5.61 -2.01
CA GLY A 236 -13.47 6.05 -3.37
C GLY A 236 -12.49 7.22 -3.40
N GLN A 237 -11.93 7.65 -2.26
CA GLN A 237 -11.08 8.84 -2.20
C GLN A 237 -9.61 8.50 -2.44
N LEU A 238 -8.92 9.43 -3.10
CA LEU A 238 -7.46 9.44 -3.22
C LEU A 238 -6.89 10.59 -2.37
N LEU A 239 -6.18 10.27 -1.30
CA LEU A 239 -5.49 11.26 -0.48
C LEU A 239 -4.05 11.44 -0.94
N VAL A 240 -3.73 12.64 -1.39
CA VAL A 240 -2.36 13.03 -1.80
C VAL A 240 -1.53 13.33 -0.57
N ILE A 241 -0.36 12.68 -0.46
CA ILE A 241 0.57 12.84 0.67
C ILE A 241 1.94 13.17 0.08
N ASP A 242 2.19 14.43 -0.18
CA ASP A 242 3.24 14.87 -1.09
C ASP A 242 4.07 16.07 -0.61
N GLY A 243 3.87 16.51 0.64
CA GLY A 243 4.56 17.71 1.15
C GLY A 243 4.27 18.97 0.35
N GLY A 244 3.19 18.96 -0.47
CA GLY A 244 2.74 20.09 -1.29
C GLY A 244 3.40 20.18 -2.66
N VAL A 245 4.24 19.22 -3.08
CA VAL A 245 5.01 19.32 -4.34
C VAL A 245 4.11 19.37 -5.59
N THR A 246 2.93 18.78 -5.57
CA THR A 246 1.99 18.85 -6.71
C THR A 246 1.35 20.22 -6.88
N LEU A 247 1.36 21.08 -5.86
CA LEU A 247 0.77 22.42 -5.91
C LEU A 247 1.71 23.47 -6.49
N THR A 248 3.01 23.19 -6.53
CA THR A 248 4.05 24.18 -6.91
C THR A 248 4.49 24.08 -8.37
N GLY A 249 3.86 23.21 -9.16
CA GLY A 249 4.31 22.93 -10.53
C GLY A 249 5.73 22.31 -10.60
N GLY A 250 6.28 21.94 -9.47
CA GLY A 250 7.61 21.36 -9.34
C GLY A 250 7.73 20.06 -10.11
N ALA A 251 8.78 19.97 -10.85
CA ALA A 251 9.14 18.89 -11.76
C ALA A 251 9.35 17.56 -11.06
#